data_0496482802b6f8b7709f114d34fb5e6c
#
_entry.id   0496482802b6f8b7709f114d34fb5e6c
#
_cell.length_a   1.000
_cell.length_b   1.000
_cell.length_c   1.000
_cell.angle_alpha   90.00
_cell.angle_beta   90.00
_cell.angle_gamma   90.00
#
_symmetry.space_group_name_H-M   'P 1'
#
loop_
_entity.id
_entity.type
_entity.pdbx_description
1 polymer ?
#
loop_
_entity_poly.entity_id
_entity_poly.type
_entity_poly.pdbx_seq_one_letter_code
_entity_poly.pdbx_strand_id
1 'polypeptide(L)'
;LGIIKTATQMLHRRPDLGETDKRHLEYVVSEVTRINDLITDFLDFAKPSAPVRSTQAARPLVEDILGFCKPELESHHIDAHIYDQAPGATLYADARQLKQAFLNLIINAIDAMPEGGQLSVGIDQKDDYTVISIADSGEGIAPDMIERIFTPFVTTKASGTGLGLAKVFSIMDSHDARIECVSDKGAGATFNLYIPAHGGDET
;
A
#
# COMPACT_ATOMS: atom_id res chain seq x y z
N LEU A 1 15.98 -18.18 -4.77
CA LEU A 1 15.85 -17.55 -3.44
C LEU A 1 15.20 -18.52 -2.45
N GLY A 2 14.15 -19.29 -2.81
CA GLY A 2 13.50 -20.25 -1.91
C GLY A 2 14.45 -21.29 -1.30
N ILE A 3 15.39 -21.84 -2.08
CA ILE A 3 16.37 -22.81 -1.60
C ILE A 3 17.28 -22.20 -0.51
N ILE A 4 17.73 -20.95 -0.69
CA ILE A 4 18.59 -20.26 0.28
C ILE A 4 17.82 -20.05 1.59
N LYS A 5 16.57 -19.58 1.52
CA LYS A 5 15.70 -19.39 2.68
C LYS A 5 15.50 -20.70 3.44
N THR A 6 15.17 -21.79 2.77
CA THR A 6 14.97 -23.12 3.37
C THR A 6 16.25 -23.64 4.02
N ALA A 7 17.39 -23.54 3.33
CA ALA A 7 18.69 -23.99 3.87
C ALA A 7 19.08 -23.18 5.13
N THR A 8 18.90 -21.86 5.10
CA THR A 8 19.20 -20.99 6.24
C THR A 8 18.28 -21.28 7.43
N GLN A 9 16.99 -21.53 7.20
CA GLN A 9 16.04 -21.91 8.26
C GLN A 9 16.35 -23.29 8.85
N MET A 10 16.82 -24.25 8.05
CA MET A 10 17.29 -25.55 8.56
C MET A 10 18.53 -25.40 9.43
N LEU A 11 19.48 -24.57 9.03
CA LEU A 11 20.67 -24.27 9.83
C LEU A 11 20.30 -23.58 11.15
N HIS A 12 19.38 -22.61 11.12
CA HIS A 12 18.93 -21.90 12.33
C HIS A 12 18.32 -22.81 13.41
N ARG A 13 17.74 -23.95 13.01
CA ARG A 13 17.16 -24.94 13.93
C ARG A 13 18.18 -25.87 14.60
N ARG A 14 19.45 -25.78 14.23
CA ARG A 14 20.50 -26.62 14.83
C ARG A 14 20.76 -26.19 16.28
N PRO A 15 20.77 -27.13 17.24
CA PRO A 15 20.94 -26.80 18.65
C PRO A 15 22.39 -26.43 19.02
N ASP A 16 23.36 -26.75 18.16
CA ASP A 16 24.80 -26.53 18.35
C ASP A 16 25.27 -25.15 17.86
N LEU A 17 24.38 -24.31 17.34
CA LEU A 17 24.70 -22.95 16.87
C LEU A 17 24.72 -21.95 18.02
N GLY A 18 25.80 -21.15 18.06
CA GLY A 18 25.90 -19.98 18.94
C GLY A 18 24.87 -18.88 18.60
N GLU A 19 24.56 -18.05 19.61
CA GLU A 19 23.58 -16.94 19.42
C GLU A 19 24.02 -15.95 18.34
N THR A 20 25.33 -15.74 18.17
CA THR A 20 25.86 -14.87 17.09
C THR A 20 25.57 -15.44 15.70
N ASP A 21 25.75 -16.77 15.55
CA ASP A 21 25.50 -17.44 14.26
C ASP A 21 24.01 -17.46 13.94
N LYS A 22 23.13 -17.67 14.92
CA LYS A 22 21.67 -17.57 14.75
C LYS A 22 21.27 -16.19 14.27
N ARG A 23 21.81 -15.12 14.86
CA ARG A 23 21.56 -13.75 14.44
C ARG A 23 22.00 -13.49 12.99
N HIS A 24 23.15 -14.01 12.57
CA HIS A 24 23.61 -13.92 11.19
C HIS A 24 22.67 -14.66 10.23
N LEU A 25 22.16 -15.84 10.61
CA LEU A 25 21.20 -16.59 9.82
C LEU A 25 19.86 -15.86 9.70
N GLU A 26 19.38 -15.23 10.77
CA GLU A 26 18.18 -14.37 10.74
C GLU A 26 18.37 -13.20 9.78
N TYR A 27 19.54 -12.56 9.80
CA TYR A 27 19.88 -11.50 8.87
C TYR A 27 19.87 -11.97 7.42
N VAL A 28 20.43 -13.16 7.14
CA VAL A 28 20.38 -13.75 5.80
C VAL A 28 18.93 -14.04 5.36
N VAL A 29 18.10 -14.58 6.26
CA VAL A 29 16.67 -14.83 5.95
C VAL A 29 15.94 -13.54 5.63
N SER A 30 16.15 -12.49 6.42
CA SER A 30 15.51 -11.18 6.17
C SER A 30 15.94 -10.59 4.83
N GLU A 31 17.23 -10.65 4.50
CA GLU A 31 17.74 -10.09 3.24
C GLU A 31 17.27 -10.90 2.01
N VAL A 32 17.22 -12.23 2.11
CA VAL A 32 16.66 -13.09 1.04
C VAL A 32 15.17 -12.81 0.85
N THR A 33 14.43 -12.57 1.94
CA THR A 33 13.01 -12.21 1.85
C THR A 33 12.86 -10.86 1.17
N ARG A 34 13.64 -9.86 1.59
CA ARG A 34 13.66 -8.51 0.99
C ARG A 34 13.96 -8.53 -0.52
N ILE A 35 14.96 -9.31 -0.94
CA ILE A 35 15.30 -9.47 -2.36
C ILE A 35 14.15 -10.15 -3.13
N ASN A 36 13.51 -11.15 -2.54
CA ASN A 36 12.38 -11.82 -3.17
C ASN A 36 11.18 -10.87 -3.36
N ASP A 37 10.89 -10.06 -2.36
CA ASP A 37 9.82 -9.06 -2.41
C ASP A 37 10.12 -7.98 -3.46
N LEU A 38 11.37 -7.50 -3.52
CA LEU A 38 11.86 -6.59 -4.56
C LEU A 38 11.65 -7.15 -5.97
N ILE A 39 12.02 -8.43 -6.19
CA ILE A 39 11.85 -9.07 -7.50
C ILE A 39 10.36 -9.21 -7.84
N THR A 40 9.54 -9.58 -6.87
CA THR A 40 8.09 -9.73 -7.06
C THR A 40 7.46 -8.39 -7.41
N ASP A 41 7.77 -7.35 -6.64
CA ASP A 41 7.28 -5.99 -6.89
C ASP A 41 7.73 -5.46 -8.26
N PHE A 42 8.98 -5.72 -8.64
CA PHE A 42 9.50 -5.34 -9.95
C PHE A 42 8.80 -6.08 -11.10
N LEU A 43 8.58 -7.39 -10.96
CA LEU A 43 7.88 -8.18 -11.99
C LEU A 43 6.42 -7.76 -12.13
N ASP A 44 5.74 -7.49 -11.02
CA ASP A 44 4.36 -6.99 -11.01
C ASP A 44 4.26 -5.59 -11.64
N PHE A 45 5.28 -4.74 -11.41
CA PHE A 45 5.38 -3.42 -12.03
C PHE A 45 5.70 -3.52 -13.53
N ALA A 46 6.64 -4.40 -13.92
CA ALA A 46 7.10 -4.52 -15.31
C ALA A 46 6.07 -5.16 -16.24
N LYS A 47 5.15 -5.97 -15.70
CA LYS A 47 4.10 -6.64 -16.46
C LYS A 47 2.77 -6.61 -15.70
N PRO A 48 2.12 -5.45 -15.61
CA PRO A 48 0.81 -5.36 -14.98
C PRO A 48 -0.20 -6.24 -15.73
N SER A 49 -0.96 -7.04 -15.00
CA SER A 49 -2.08 -7.78 -15.59
C SER A 49 -3.20 -6.80 -15.94
N ALA A 50 -3.83 -6.97 -17.10
CA ALA A 50 -5.01 -6.19 -17.43
C ALA A 50 -6.08 -6.35 -16.32
N PRO A 51 -6.71 -5.25 -15.88
CA PRO A 51 -7.71 -5.30 -14.82
C PRO A 51 -8.98 -6.00 -15.29
N VAL A 52 -9.54 -6.86 -14.45
CA VAL A 52 -10.89 -7.42 -14.63
C VAL A 52 -11.86 -6.54 -13.84
N ARG A 53 -12.33 -5.49 -14.49
CA ARG A 53 -13.18 -4.47 -13.85
C ARG A 53 -14.61 -4.97 -13.68
N SER A 54 -15.20 -4.65 -12.53
CA SER A 54 -16.62 -4.86 -12.22
C SER A 54 -17.09 -3.82 -11.20
N THR A 55 -18.40 -3.63 -11.12
CA THR A 55 -18.97 -2.69 -10.15
C THR A 55 -18.83 -3.27 -8.73
N GLN A 56 -18.19 -2.50 -7.85
CA GLN A 56 -17.95 -2.84 -6.44
C GLN A 56 -18.62 -1.79 -5.55
N ALA A 57 -19.16 -2.19 -4.42
CA ALA A 57 -19.59 -1.25 -3.40
C ALA A 57 -18.35 -0.69 -2.67
N ALA A 58 -18.22 0.64 -2.60
CA ALA A 58 -17.03 1.30 -2.05
C ALA A 58 -16.80 0.98 -0.58
N ARG A 59 -17.84 1.13 0.25
CA ARG A 59 -17.73 0.95 1.71
C ARG A 59 -17.35 -0.47 2.12
N PRO A 60 -18.00 -1.55 1.65
CA PRO A 60 -17.58 -2.92 1.97
C PRO A 60 -16.14 -3.22 1.57
N LEU A 61 -15.68 -2.72 0.41
CA LEU A 61 -14.30 -2.91 -0.02
C LEU A 61 -13.31 -2.25 0.94
N VAL A 62 -13.59 -1.02 1.39
CA VAL A 62 -12.76 -0.31 2.37
C VAL A 62 -12.76 -1.02 3.73
N GLU A 63 -13.93 -1.48 4.20
CA GLU A 63 -14.07 -2.22 5.46
C GLU A 63 -13.28 -3.53 5.43
N ASP A 64 -13.33 -4.29 4.33
CA ASP A 64 -12.57 -5.53 4.16
C ASP A 64 -11.05 -5.29 4.23
N ILE A 65 -10.58 -4.20 3.61
CA ILE A 65 -9.15 -3.87 3.58
C ILE A 65 -8.68 -3.42 4.96
N LEU A 66 -9.41 -2.52 5.62
CA LEU A 66 -9.07 -2.08 6.98
C LEU A 66 -9.17 -3.25 7.98
N GLY A 67 -10.16 -4.14 7.83
CA GLY A 67 -10.25 -5.35 8.63
C GLY A 67 -9.02 -6.26 8.48
N PHE A 68 -8.49 -6.38 7.26
CA PHE A 68 -7.26 -7.12 7.01
C PHE A 68 -6.02 -6.44 7.64
N CYS A 69 -5.96 -5.10 7.63
CA CYS A 69 -4.84 -4.34 8.21
C CYS A 69 -4.95 -4.17 9.73
N LYS A 70 -6.08 -4.48 10.34
CA LYS A 70 -6.36 -4.20 11.76
C LYS A 70 -5.27 -4.68 12.72
N PRO A 71 -4.75 -5.93 12.64
CA PRO A 71 -3.69 -6.39 13.56
C PRO A 71 -2.42 -5.55 13.47
N GLU A 72 -2.06 -5.11 12.25
CA GLU A 72 -0.87 -4.29 12.02
C GLU A 72 -1.06 -2.87 12.55
N LEU A 73 -2.23 -2.26 12.31
CA LEU A 73 -2.60 -0.95 12.83
C LEU A 73 -2.59 -0.94 14.37
N GLU A 74 -3.18 -1.96 15.01
CA GLU A 74 -3.20 -2.11 16.46
C GLU A 74 -1.79 -2.27 17.04
N SER A 75 -0.91 -3.05 16.38
CA SER A 75 0.47 -3.26 16.84
C SER A 75 1.31 -1.98 16.81
N HIS A 76 0.98 -1.05 15.90
CA HIS A 76 1.62 0.25 15.77
C HIS A 76 0.85 1.39 16.49
N HIS A 77 -0.16 1.07 17.30
CA HIS A 77 -0.97 2.05 18.02
C HIS A 77 -1.62 3.10 17.11
N ILE A 78 -2.15 2.66 15.96
CA ILE A 78 -2.80 3.52 14.98
C ILE A 78 -4.32 3.31 15.04
N ASP A 79 -5.05 4.40 15.31
CA ASP A 79 -6.51 4.40 15.29
C ASP A 79 -7.01 4.66 13.87
N ALA A 80 -7.81 3.72 13.32
CA ALA A 80 -8.34 3.81 11.97
C ALA A 80 -9.85 4.14 11.97
N HIS A 81 -10.24 5.14 11.16
CA HIS A 81 -11.62 5.61 11.05
C HIS A 81 -12.09 5.67 9.61
N ILE A 82 -13.37 5.34 9.36
CA ILE A 82 -14.02 5.50 8.05
C ILE A 82 -15.03 6.65 8.14
N TYR A 83 -14.91 7.60 7.21
CA TYR A 83 -15.83 8.71 7.03
C TYR A 83 -16.55 8.54 5.68
N ASP A 84 -17.79 8.09 5.71
CA ASP A 84 -18.59 7.82 4.51
C ASP A 84 -19.59 8.96 4.28
N GLN A 85 -19.28 9.82 3.31
CA GLN A 85 -20.13 10.94 2.89
C GLN A 85 -20.98 10.61 1.66
N ALA A 86 -20.77 9.43 1.05
CA ALA A 86 -21.49 8.95 -0.12
C ALA A 86 -22.01 7.51 0.08
N PRO A 87 -22.96 7.29 1.02
CA PRO A 87 -23.51 5.97 1.26
C PRO A 87 -24.10 5.34 -0.01
N GLY A 88 -23.64 4.14 -0.35
CA GLY A 88 -24.05 3.45 -1.56
C GLY A 88 -23.18 3.74 -2.79
N ALA A 89 -22.12 4.54 -2.66
CA ALA A 89 -21.16 4.78 -3.74
C ALA A 89 -20.55 3.46 -4.28
N THR A 90 -20.36 3.42 -5.60
CA THR A 90 -19.79 2.26 -6.31
C THR A 90 -18.49 2.64 -6.99
N LEU A 91 -17.66 1.62 -7.22
CA LEU A 91 -16.37 1.72 -7.93
C LEU A 91 -16.39 0.75 -9.11
N TYR A 92 -16.05 1.19 -10.32
CA TYR A 92 -15.88 0.31 -11.46
C TYR A 92 -14.40 -0.06 -11.64
N ALA A 93 -13.99 -1.17 -11.00
CA ALA A 93 -12.59 -1.53 -10.90
C ALA A 93 -12.38 -3.03 -10.67
N ASP A 94 -11.13 -3.48 -10.80
CA ASP A 94 -10.67 -4.79 -10.32
C ASP A 94 -10.42 -4.70 -8.81
N ALA A 95 -11.29 -5.33 -8.01
CA ALA A 95 -11.23 -5.30 -6.55
C ALA A 95 -9.88 -5.81 -6.00
N ARG A 96 -9.25 -6.79 -6.66
CA ARG A 96 -7.96 -7.34 -6.25
C ARG A 96 -6.83 -6.33 -6.44
N GLN A 97 -6.82 -5.61 -7.57
CA GLN A 97 -5.81 -4.58 -7.83
C GLN A 97 -6.03 -3.35 -6.93
N LEU A 98 -7.29 -2.92 -6.71
CA LEU A 98 -7.58 -1.86 -5.75
C LEU A 98 -7.14 -2.21 -4.33
N LYS A 99 -7.42 -3.44 -3.89
CA LYS A 99 -6.95 -3.92 -2.59
C LYS A 99 -5.42 -3.79 -2.46
N GLN A 100 -4.68 -4.12 -3.51
CA GLN A 100 -3.23 -3.98 -3.53
C GLN A 100 -2.80 -2.51 -3.46
N ALA A 101 -3.46 -1.61 -4.19
CA ALA A 101 -3.18 -0.18 -4.13
C ALA A 101 -3.44 0.39 -2.72
N PHE A 102 -4.58 0.06 -2.12
CA PHE A 102 -4.92 0.52 -0.76
C PHE A 102 -3.95 -0.02 0.29
N LEU A 103 -3.58 -1.31 0.20
CA LEU A 103 -2.58 -1.90 1.10
C LEU A 103 -1.24 -1.16 1.02
N ASN A 104 -0.76 -0.81 -0.18
CA ASN A 104 0.47 -0.03 -0.33
C ASN A 104 0.37 1.35 0.34
N LEU A 105 -0.78 2.03 0.23
CA LEU A 105 -0.99 3.32 0.87
C LEU A 105 -1.08 3.19 2.40
N ILE A 106 -1.79 2.18 2.90
CA ILE A 106 -1.92 1.94 4.35
C ILE A 106 -0.57 1.56 4.97
N ILE A 107 0.23 0.70 4.32
CA ILE A 107 1.58 0.37 4.79
C ILE A 107 2.47 1.63 4.81
N ASN A 108 2.36 2.49 3.79
CA ASN A 108 3.10 3.75 3.79
C ASN A 108 2.66 4.67 4.94
N ALA A 109 1.38 4.72 5.26
CA ALA A 109 0.84 5.47 6.40
C ALA A 109 1.35 4.91 7.74
N ILE A 110 1.37 3.58 7.92
CA ILE A 110 1.92 2.93 9.12
C ILE A 110 3.40 3.29 9.30
N ASP A 111 4.19 3.18 8.23
CA ASP A 111 5.62 3.52 8.26
C ASP A 111 5.87 5.01 8.59
N ALA A 112 4.94 5.91 8.20
CA ALA A 112 5.02 7.34 8.51
C ALA A 112 4.61 7.69 9.94
N MET A 113 4.05 6.73 10.70
CA MET A 113 3.54 6.89 12.07
C MET A 113 4.21 5.93 13.06
N PRO A 114 5.55 5.94 13.22
CA PRO A 114 6.27 4.97 14.07
C PRO A 114 5.89 5.05 15.55
N GLU A 115 5.41 6.19 16.02
CA GLU A 115 4.97 6.41 17.40
C GLU A 115 3.45 6.28 17.58
N GLY A 116 2.75 5.74 16.56
CA GLY A 116 1.30 5.69 16.50
C GLY A 116 0.69 6.94 15.88
N GLY A 117 -0.64 6.94 15.75
CA GLY A 117 -1.34 8.06 15.13
C GLY A 117 -2.76 7.72 14.68
N GLN A 118 -3.24 8.47 13.69
CA GLN A 118 -4.59 8.30 13.14
C GLN A 118 -4.53 8.04 11.64
N LEU A 119 -5.27 7.04 11.20
CA LEU A 119 -5.53 6.74 9.80
C LEU A 119 -7.00 7.01 9.50
N SER A 120 -7.29 7.91 8.59
CA SER A 120 -8.65 8.24 8.17
C SER A 120 -8.89 7.80 6.73
N VAL A 121 -9.96 7.04 6.48
CA VAL A 121 -10.38 6.69 5.13
C VAL A 121 -11.71 7.34 4.83
N GLY A 122 -11.71 8.30 3.89
CA GLY A 122 -12.90 8.99 3.42
C GLY A 122 -13.50 8.29 2.19
N ILE A 123 -14.82 8.28 2.09
CA ILE A 123 -15.57 7.87 0.90
C ILE A 123 -16.47 9.03 0.52
N ASP A 124 -16.28 9.57 -0.68
CA ASP A 124 -17.06 10.68 -1.22
C ASP A 124 -17.40 10.42 -2.69
N GLN A 125 -18.27 11.22 -3.27
CA GLN A 125 -18.62 11.17 -4.68
C GLN A 125 -18.46 12.56 -5.31
N LYS A 126 -17.75 12.62 -6.43
CA LYS A 126 -17.54 13.85 -7.17
C LYS A 126 -17.71 13.57 -8.65
N ASP A 127 -18.76 14.16 -9.24
CA ASP A 127 -19.15 13.89 -10.63
C ASP A 127 -19.32 12.38 -10.88
N ASP A 128 -18.66 11.84 -11.87
CA ASP A 128 -18.69 10.41 -12.24
C ASP A 128 -17.64 9.56 -11.49
N TYR A 129 -16.99 10.13 -10.47
CA TYR A 129 -15.97 9.46 -9.69
C TYR A 129 -16.40 9.26 -8.25
N THR A 130 -16.09 8.07 -7.72
CA THR A 130 -16.03 7.87 -6.28
C THR A 130 -14.62 8.19 -5.81
N VAL A 131 -14.52 9.05 -4.79
CA VAL A 131 -13.26 9.51 -4.24
C VAL A 131 -12.98 8.74 -2.95
N ILE A 132 -11.89 7.99 -2.92
CA ILE A 132 -11.39 7.37 -1.70
C ILE A 132 -10.17 8.16 -1.22
N SER A 133 -10.29 8.77 -0.05
CA SER A 133 -9.21 9.52 0.59
C SER A 133 -8.58 8.68 1.68
N ILE A 134 -7.26 8.49 1.65
CA ILE A 134 -6.50 7.80 2.71
C ILE A 134 -5.56 8.84 3.30
N ALA A 135 -5.82 9.23 4.55
CA ALA A 135 -5.08 10.27 5.27
C ALA A 135 -4.43 9.72 6.53
N ASP A 136 -3.14 9.99 6.71
CA ASP A 136 -2.36 9.68 7.90
C ASP A 136 -1.99 10.96 8.66
N SER A 137 -1.71 10.84 9.95
CA SER A 137 -1.20 11.91 10.80
C SER A 137 0.32 11.84 11.00
N GLY A 138 1.04 11.24 10.05
CA GLY A 138 2.47 10.96 10.15
C GLY A 138 3.36 12.16 9.88
N GLU A 139 4.63 11.87 9.55
CA GLU A 139 5.67 12.88 9.32
C GLU A 139 5.45 13.75 8.06
N GLY A 140 4.54 13.35 7.18
CA GLY A 140 4.26 14.03 5.92
C GLY A 140 5.40 13.95 4.91
N ILE A 141 5.19 14.55 3.74
CA ILE A 141 6.09 14.50 2.59
C ILE A 141 6.59 15.89 2.29
N ALA A 142 7.91 16.03 2.09
CA ALA A 142 8.50 17.32 1.73
C ALA A 142 8.02 17.78 0.33
N PRO A 143 7.76 19.08 0.10
CA PRO A 143 7.20 19.60 -1.14
C PRO A 143 8.00 19.21 -2.41
N ASP A 144 9.31 19.19 -2.32
CA ASP A 144 10.23 18.80 -3.42
C ASP A 144 10.15 17.30 -3.78
N MET A 145 9.56 16.51 -2.89
CA MET A 145 9.35 15.07 -3.10
C MET A 145 7.99 14.74 -3.71
N ILE A 146 6.95 15.57 -3.49
CA ILE A 146 5.57 15.27 -3.90
C ILE A 146 5.47 14.94 -5.39
N GLU A 147 6.17 15.68 -6.26
CA GLU A 147 6.17 15.43 -7.71
C GLU A 147 6.87 14.13 -8.11
N ARG A 148 7.67 13.56 -7.21
CA ARG A 148 8.54 12.41 -7.49
C ARG A 148 8.11 11.12 -6.78
N ILE A 149 7.20 11.19 -5.82
CA ILE A 149 6.82 10.02 -5.00
C ILE A 149 6.27 8.85 -5.81
N PHE A 150 5.70 9.10 -7.00
CA PHE A 150 5.18 8.08 -7.91
C PHE A 150 6.23 7.56 -8.90
N THR A 151 7.44 8.13 -8.90
CA THR A 151 8.53 7.65 -9.75
C THR A 151 9.12 6.36 -9.18
N PRO A 152 9.29 5.30 -9.99
CA PRO A 152 9.87 4.05 -9.52
C PRO A 152 11.24 4.24 -8.87
N PHE A 153 11.51 3.48 -7.80
CA PHE A 153 12.76 3.48 -7.03
C PHE A 153 13.05 4.77 -6.24
N VAL A 154 12.12 5.72 -6.21
CA VAL A 154 12.22 6.89 -5.34
C VAL A 154 11.71 6.53 -3.95
N THR A 155 12.58 6.65 -2.94
CA THR A 155 12.24 6.37 -1.54
C THR A 155 13.15 7.17 -0.61
N THR A 156 12.60 7.60 0.52
CA THR A 156 13.35 8.19 1.65
C THR A 156 13.64 7.14 2.74
N LYS A 157 13.04 5.94 2.63
CA LYS A 157 13.17 4.87 3.62
C LYS A 157 14.40 4.02 3.34
N ALA A 158 15.22 3.72 4.37
CA ALA A 158 16.43 2.92 4.24
C ALA A 158 16.16 1.48 3.73
N SER A 159 15.01 0.90 4.06
CA SER A 159 14.58 -0.45 3.63
C SER A 159 13.54 -0.43 2.51
N GLY A 160 13.09 0.74 2.07
CA GLY A 160 12.04 0.87 1.06
C GLY A 160 12.53 0.51 -0.34
N THR A 161 11.67 -0.15 -1.12
CA THR A 161 11.95 -0.50 -2.53
C THR A 161 11.73 0.67 -3.48
N GLY A 162 10.94 1.66 -3.06
CA GLY A 162 10.51 2.78 -3.91
C GLY A 162 9.53 2.36 -5.01
N LEU A 163 8.96 1.15 -4.94
CA LEU A 163 8.02 0.63 -5.95
C LEU A 163 6.55 0.71 -5.50
N GLY A 164 6.27 0.84 -4.20
CA GLY A 164 4.92 0.81 -3.67
C GLY A 164 4.00 1.89 -4.26
N LEU A 165 4.40 3.16 -4.24
CA LEU A 165 3.60 4.26 -4.80
C LEU A 165 3.59 4.25 -6.33
N ALA A 166 4.68 3.84 -6.99
CA ALA A 166 4.70 3.65 -8.44
C ALA A 166 3.69 2.57 -8.88
N LYS A 167 3.55 1.50 -8.08
CA LYS A 167 2.55 0.45 -8.31
C LYS A 167 1.13 0.97 -8.11
N VAL A 168 0.89 1.80 -7.07
CA VAL A 168 -0.42 2.47 -6.88
C VAL A 168 -0.75 3.30 -8.12
N PHE A 169 0.18 4.12 -8.58
CA PHE A 169 -0.01 4.94 -9.79
C PHE A 169 -0.35 4.09 -11.02
N SER A 170 0.41 3.00 -11.26
CA SER A 170 0.16 2.09 -12.38
C SER A 170 -1.22 1.40 -12.30
N ILE A 171 -1.66 1.03 -11.09
CA ILE A 171 -3.01 0.49 -10.88
C ILE A 171 -4.06 1.54 -11.19
N MET A 172 -3.91 2.77 -10.71
CA MET A 172 -4.86 3.86 -11.01
C MET A 172 -4.94 4.13 -12.50
N ASP A 173 -3.80 4.29 -13.18
CA ASP A 173 -3.72 4.51 -14.63
C ASP A 173 -4.42 3.39 -15.41
N SER A 174 -4.19 2.13 -15.07
CA SER A 174 -4.84 0.98 -15.71
C SER A 174 -6.37 0.92 -15.49
N HIS A 175 -6.91 1.70 -14.56
CA HIS A 175 -8.34 1.79 -14.24
C HIS A 175 -9.01 3.08 -14.76
N ASP A 176 -8.32 3.88 -15.58
CA ASP A 176 -8.77 5.23 -15.97
C ASP A 176 -9.09 6.10 -14.73
N ALA A 177 -8.43 5.80 -13.64
CA ALA A 177 -8.52 6.47 -12.36
C ALA A 177 -7.32 7.42 -12.19
N ARG A 178 -7.41 8.36 -11.27
CA ARG A 178 -6.28 9.23 -10.94
C ARG A 178 -6.02 9.23 -9.44
N ILE A 179 -4.79 9.57 -9.07
CA ILE A 179 -4.36 9.74 -7.69
C ILE A 179 -3.73 11.13 -7.51
N GLU A 180 -4.07 11.77 -6.41
CA GLU A 180 -3.48 13.04 -5.99
C GLU A 180 -2.93 12.87 -4.57
N CYS A 181 -1.80 13.53 -4.28
CA CYS A 181 -1.23 13.57 -2.95
C CYS A 181 -1.23 15.02 -2.45
N VAL A 182 -1.77 15.23 -1.25
CA VAL A 182 -1.70 16.49 -0.51
C VAL A 182 -0.96 16.22 0.78
N SER A 183 0.15 16.90 1.01
CA SER A 183 0.96 16.69 2.21
C SER A 183 1.80 17.92 2.52
N ASP A 184 1.96 18.19 3.80
CA ASP A 184 2.95 19.11 4.34
C ASP A 184 3.83 18.38 5.35
N LYS A 185 5.11 18.68 5.37
CA LYS A 185 6.04 18.02 6.29
C LYS A 185 5.65 18.31 7.74
N GLY A 186 5.41 17.24 8.51
CA GLY A 186 4.98 17.31 9.91
C GLY A 186 3.46 17.38 10.11
N ALA A 187 2.65 17.33 9.02
CA ALA A 187 1.20 17.38 9.06
C ALA A 187 0.50 16.15 8.46
N GLY A 188 1.26 15.09 8.18
CA GLY A 188 0.76 13.88 7.56
C GLY A 188 0.62 13.98 6.04
N ALA A 189 0.05 12.94 5.43
CA ALA A 189 -0.25 12.91 4.01
C ALA A 189 -1.68 12.43 3.75
N THR A 190 -2.28 12.94 2.68
CA THR A 190 -3.58 12.50 2.18
C THR A 190 -3.45 12.11 0.72
N PHE A 191 -3.79 10.86 0.41
CA PHE A 191 -3.89 10.35 -0.95
C PHE A 191 -5.35 10.29 -1.36
N ASN A 192 -5.73 11.02 -2.41
CA ASN A 192 -7.08 11.03 -2.98
C ASN A 192 -7.09 10.21 -4.26
N LEU A 193 -7.86 9.12 -4.28
CA LEU A 193 -8.03 8.22 -5.40
C LEU A 193 -9.40 8.50 -6.04
N TYR A 194 -9.41 8.98 -7.27
CA TYR A 194 -10.62 9.24 -8.05
C TYR A 194 -10.86 8.05 -8.98
N ILE A 195 -11.80 7.20 -8.63
CA ILE A 195 -12.08 5.94 -9.32
C ILE A 195 -13.43 6.08 -10.04
N PRO A 196 -13.55 5.71 -11.32
CA PRO A 196 -14.84 5.75 -12.02
C PRO A 196 -15.93 5.00 -11.23
N ALA A 197 -17.10 5.63 -11.04
CA ALA A 197 -18.22 5.00 -10.33
C ALA A 197 -18.92 3.94 -11.21
N HIS A 198 -18.84 4.09 -12.54
CA HIS A 198 -19.50 3.24 -13.52
C HIS A 198 -18.54 2.86 -14.65
N GLY A 199 -18.79 1.75 -15.34
CA GLY A 199 -18.14 1.47 -16.62
C GLY A 199 -18.58 2.50 -17.63
N GLY A 200 -17.64 3.05 -18.43
CA GLY A 200 -18.03 3.86 -19.58
C GLY A 200 -18.95 3.05 -20.49
N ASP A 201 -20.00 3.67 -21.00
CA ASP A 201 -20.82 3.04 -22.03
C ASP A 201 -19.90 2.67 -23.21
N GLU A 202 -19.73 1.36 -23.45
CA GLU A 202 -19.17 0.89 -24.71
C GLU A 202 -20.18 1.30 -25.82
N THR A 203 -19.93 2.48 -26.41
CA THR A 203 -20.60 2.92 -27.64
C THR A 203 -19.93 2.33 -28.86
#